data_61c47efb61a53ef8e5c9c3b948965240
#
_entry.id   61c47efb61a53ef8e5c9c3b948965240
#
_cell.length_a   1.000
_cell.length_b   1.000
_cell.length_c   1.000
_cell.angle_alpha   90.00
_cell.angle_beta   90.00
_cell.angle_gamma   90.00
#
_symmetry.space_group_name_H-M   'P 1'
#
loop_
_entity.id
_entity.type
_entity.pdbx_description
1 polymer ?
#
loop_
_entity_poly.entity_id
_entity_poly.type
_entity_poly.pdbx_seq_one_letter_code
_entity_poly.pdbx_strand_id
1 'polypeptide(L)'
;MSSETPKIRLHIPGIPHTITRGEFSHCAFTGKVLRFAPMMRARGFEVFHYGVESSTSGADKDIQLMTKEEWSDLRIRSYMELKKVDRADAEKVLGDPTSFVGELANWDTVLYKVFNERLVSALRVHYRSMATDIFCMPLWKYHAIDHVPMLVVEHGIGYPNSESNYRIFESYAWMHGHLGKGNGQNYWFVVPNYFDSRDWPLSLTPKVDTVGFLGRIYDGKGCGEIVEMARRFPSIRFVLCGQGDPSRYLVEPNIVYKPPIHGSERAEYMGSLVACVAPTWFVEPFCGVAVEAQLCGTPVMTKDYGAQTETVEQFKTGVRCHTLSDYCVGIQMAVSGKFDRAYIRERAVRLYDMAAVGRQFEYAFKSILDVHNGANGWYSPVSHLGALTDGV
;
A
#
# COMPACT_ATOMS: atom_id res chain seq x y z
N MET A 1 -23.03 16.95 33.27
CA MET A 1 -22.57 15.72 32.61
C MET A 1 -22.08 16.15 31.26
N SER A 2 -20.77 16.16 31.06
CA SER A 2 -20.18 16.42 29.74
C SER A 2 -20.56 15.24 28.83
N SER A 3 -21.45 15.48 27.87
CA SER A 3 -21.75 14.50 26.85
C SER A 3 -20.46 14.33 26.01
N GLU A 4 -19.65 13.32 26.32
CA GLU A 4 -18.57 12.95 25.43
C GLU A 4 -19.17 12.67 24.04
N THR A 5 -18.67 13.37 23.04
CA THR A 5 -19.05 13.12 21.65
C THR A 5 -18.75 11.64 21.33
N PRO A 6 -19.71 10.87 20.83
CA PRO A 6 -19.50 9.46 20.60
C PRO A 6 -18.34 9.25 19.61
N LYS A 7 -17.40 8.37 19.94
CA LYS A 7 -16.25 8.05 19.09
C LYS A 7 -16.72 7.48 17.75
N ILE A 8 -16.09 7.93 16.68
CA ILE A 8 -16.24 7.33 15.37
C ILE A 8 -15.61 5.94 15.40
N ARG A 9 -16.31 4.95 14.85
CA ARG A 9 -15.91 3.54 14.85
C ARG A 9 -15.56 3.12 13.42
N LEU A 10 -14.37 2.54 13.27
CA LEU A 10 -13.90 2.02 11.99
C LEU A 10 -13.96 0.49 11.99
N HIS A 11 -14.66 -0.08 11.04
CA HIS A 11 -14.79 -1.52 10.84
C HIS A 11 -13.93 -1.93 9.64
N ILE A 12 -12.84 -2.66 9.88
CA ILE A 12 -11.81 -2.96 8.89
C ILE A 12 -11.76 -4.47 8.65
N PRO A 13 -12.11 -4.98 7.47
CA PRO A 13 -11.93 -6.39 7.16
C PRO A 13 -10.46 -6.71 6.84
N GLY A 14 -10.01 -7.87 7.26
CA GLY A 14 -8.80 -8.49 6.73
C GLY A 14 -8.98 -9.00 5.30
N ILE A 15 -7.90 -9.43 4.67
CA ILE A 15 -7.96 -10.10 3.36
C ILE A 15 -8.14 -11.61 3.59
N PRO A 16 -9.14 -12.25 2.95
CA PRO A 16 -9.47 -13.65 3.24
C PRO A 16 -8.31 -14.65 3.02
N HIS A 17 -7.41 -14.42 2.08
CA HIS A 17 -6.32 -15.34 1.77
C HIS A 17 -5.09 -15.21 2.69
N THR A 18 -5.11 -14.28 3.68
CA THR A 18 -4.04 -14.11 4.67
C THR A 18 -4.60 -14.02 6.08
N ILE A 19 -3.74 -14.22 7.07
CA ILE A 19 -4.00 -13.82 8.46
C ILE A 19 -3.39 -12.44 8.66
N THR A 20 -4.10 -11.52 9.33
CA THR A 20 -3.60 -10.16 9.56
C THR A 20 -2.54 -10.16 10.66
N ARG A 21 -1.31 -10.54 10.29
CA ARG A 21 -0.12 -10.62 11.15
C ARG A 21 1.13 -10.22 10.36
N GLY A 22 2.21 -9.91 11.08
CA GLY A 22 3.48 -9.48 10.50
C GLY A 22 4.06 -10.44 9.46
N GLU A 23 3.94 -11.76 9.69
CA GLU A 23 4.44 -12.79 8.78
C GLU A 23 3.78 -12.75 7.38
N PHE A 24 2.57 -12.19 7.30
CA PHE A 24 1.81 -12.04 6.05
C PHE A 24 1.95 -10.65 5.42
N SER A 25 2.82 -9.80 5.93
CA SER A 25 2.98 -8.41 5.45
C SER A 25 3.54 -8.29 4.02
N HIS A 26 4.02 -9.38 3.43
CA HIS A 26 4.35 -9.47 2.00
C HIS A 26 3.11 -9.26 1.10
N CYS A 27 1.92 -9.58 1.58
CA CYS A 27 0.68 -9.13 0.97
C CYS A 27 0.49 -7.63 1.25
N ALA A 28 0.47 -6.81 0.19
CA ALA A 28 0.37 -5.36 0.30
C ALA A 28 -0.85 -4.89 1.10
N PHE A 29 -2.00 -5.58 0.96
CA PHE A 29 -3.22 -5.24 1.69
C PHE A 29 -3.12 -5.59 3.18
N THR A 30 -2.58 -6.76 3.51
CA THR A 30 -2.32 -7.14 4.91
C THR A 30 -1.35 -6.15 5.56
N GLY A 31 -0.28 -5.78 4.87
CA GLY A 31 0.66 -4.76 5.33
C GLY A 31 0.02 -3.38 5.52
N LYS A 32 -0.98 -3.01 4.69
CA LYS A 32 -1.75 -1.77 4.87
C LYS A 32 -2.61 -1.84 6.15
N VAL A 33 -3.36 -2.91 6.36
CA VAL A 33 -4.22 -3.06 7.55
C VAL A 33 -3.41 -3.01 8.84
N LEU A 34 -2.25 -3.69 8.89
CA LEU A 34 -1.34 -3.69 10.03
C LEU A 34 -0.82 -2.30 10.43
N ARG A 35 -0.71 -1.37 9.49
CA ARG A 35 -0.34 0.02 9.75
C ARG A 35 -1.54 0.92 9.96
N PHE A 36 -2.65 0.67 9.25
CA PHE A 36 -3.84 1.52 9.29
C PHE A 36 -4.53 1.47 10.66
N ALA A 37 -4.74 0.27 11.22
CA ALA A 37 -5.43 0.12 12.48
C ALA A 37 -4.77 0.89 13.63
N PRO A 38 -3.47 0.72 13.94
CA PRO A 38 -2.82 1.51 14.99
C PRO A 38 -2.73 2.99 14.67
N MET A 39 -2.56 3.37 13.39
CA MET A 39 -2.56 4.76 12.95
C MET A 39 -3.89 5.45 13.29
N MET A 40 -5.02 4.83 12.98
CA MET A 40 -6.33 5.44 13.24
C MET A 40 -6.70 5.40 14.72
N ARG A 41 -6.30 4.38 15.48
CA ARG A 41 -6.40 4.38 16.94
C ARG A 41 -5.66 5.57 17.56
N ALA A 42 -4.45 5.85 17.10
CA ALA A 42 -3.67 7.01 17.56
C ALA A 42 -4.36 8.35 17.24
N ARG A 43 -5.29 8.38 16.29
CA ARG A 43 -6.15 9.54 15.96
C ARG A 43 -7.48 9.56 16.74
N GLY A 44 -7.68 8.66 17.70
CA GLY A 44 -8.84 8.64 18.59
C GLY A 44 -10.06 7.88 18.05
N PHE A 45 -9.95 7.19 16.92
CA PHE A 45 -10.99 6.28 16.43
C PHE A 45 -11.04 5.00 17.26
N GLU A 46 -12.23 4.41 17.39
CA GLU A 46 -12.39 3.05 17.92
C GLU A 46 -12.33 2.08 16.72
N VAL A 47 -11.35 1.19 16.70
CA VAL A 47 -11.06 0.34 15.52
C VAL A 47 -11.40 -1.12 15.79
N PHE A 48 -12.23 -1.69 14.92
CA PHE A 48 -12.62 -3.09 14.89
C PHE A 48 -12.02 -3.75 13.65
N HIS A 49 -11.26 -4.80 13.83
CA HIS A 49 -10.75 -5.61 12.74
C HIS A 49 -11.46 -6.96 12.69
N TYR A 50 -11.74 -7.44 11.48
CA TYR A 50 -12.44 -8.70 11.21
C TYR A 50 -11.53 -9.61 10.40
N GLY A 51 -11.13 -10.73 10.96
CA GLY A 51 -10.15 -11.60 10.31
C GLY A 51 -10.17 -13.04 10.77
N VAL A 52 -9.14 -13.75 10.35
CA VAL A 52 -8.90 -15.14 10.74
C VAL A 52 -8.36 -15.17 12.18
N GLU A 53 -8.59 -16.28 12.88
CA GLU A 53 -8.02 -16.54 14.20
C GLU A 53 -6.54 -16.16 14.30
N SER A 54 -6.15 -15.62 15.44
CA SER A 54 -4.80 -15.12 15.74
C SER A 54 -4.36 -13.92 14.90
N SER A 55 -5.27 -13.19 14.27
CA SER A 55 -4.97 -11.86 13.73
C SER A 55 -4.53 -10.91 14.85
N THR A 56 -3.53 -10.10 14.58
CA THR A 56 -2.97 -9.07 15.49
C THR A 56 -2.81 -7.77 14.73
N SER A 57 -3.94 -7.16 14.38
CA SER A 57 -3.98 -5.98 13.49
C SER A 57 -3.53 -4.67 14.17
N GLY A 58 -3.48 -4.65 15.50
CA GLY A 58 -3.31 -3.43 16.28
C GLY A 58 -4.60 -2.61 16.47
N ALA A 59 -5.76 -3.14 16.10
CA ALA A 59 -7.08 -2.58 16.39
C ALA A 59 -7.42 -2.63 17.89
N ASP A 60 -8.49 -1.97 18.31
CA ASP A 60 -9.02 -2.11 19.68
C ASP A 60 -9.64 -3.48 19.90
N LYS A 61 -10.19 -4.07 18.82
CA LYS A 61 -10.74 -5.43 18.83
C LYS A 61 -10.42 -6.15 17.52
N ASP A 62 -9.79 -7.32 17.64
CA ASP A 62 -9.67 -8.30 16.56
C ASP A 62 -10.82 -9.32 16.70
N ILE A 63 -11.74 -9.33 15.74
CA ILE A 63 -12.92 -10.17 15.72
C ILE A 63 -12.66 -11.35 14.81
N GLN A 64 -12.73 -12.54 15.38
CA GLN A 64 -12.48 -13.79 14.68
C GLN A 64 -13.70 -14.16 13.82
N LEU A 65 -13.48 -14.33 12.52
CA LEU A 65 -14.49 -14.83 11.57
C LEU A 65 -14.40 -16.34 11.35
N MET A 66 -13.20 -16.92 11.45
CA MET A 66 -12.97 -18.36 11.27
C MET A 66 -11.72 -18.81 12.02
N THR A 67 -11.63 -20.10 12.32
CA THR A 67 -10.43 -20.71 12.91
C THR A 67 -9.31 -20.83 11.87
N LYS A 68 -8.07 -21.03 12.34
CA LYS A 68 -6.93 -21.30 11.44
C LYS A 68 -7.10 -22.60 10.66
N GLU A 69 -7.64 -23.61 11.30
CA GLU A 69 -7.86 -24.92 10.69
C GLU A 69 -8.86 -24.80 9.55
N GLU A 70 -10.01 -24.18 9.82
CA GLU A 70 -11.02 -23.93 8.81
C GLU A 70 -10.51 -23.05 7.67
N TRP A 71 -9.77 -22.00 7.98
CA TRP A 71 -9.13 -21.14 6.97
C TRP A 71 -8.16 -21.93 6.09
N SER A 72 -7.35 -22.82 6.67
CA SER A 72 -6.43 -23.68 5.92
C SER A 72 -7.17 -24.62 4.97
N ASP A 73 -8.25 -25.27 5.44
CA ASP A 73 -9.07 -26.13 4.60
C ASP A 73 -9.76 -25.36 3.46
N LEU A 74 -10.30 -24.18 3.73
CA LEU A 74 -10.92 -23.33 2.72
C LEU A 74 -9.91 -22.84 1.67
N ARG A 75 -8.65 -22.56 2.05
CA ARG A 75 -7.57 -22.24 1.09
C ARG A 75 -7.28 -23.42 0.16
N ILE A 76 -7.14 -24.60 0.72
CA ILE A 76 -6.87 -25.83 -0.04
C ILE A 76 -8.02 -26.07 -1.03
N ARG A 77 -9.26 -26.04 -0.58
CA ARG A 77 -10.44 -26.22 -1.42
C ARG A 77 -10.52 -25.17 -2.53
N SER A 78 -10.26 -23.90 -2.21
CA SER A 78 -10.24 -22.82 -3.20
C SER A 78 -9.17 -23.04 -4.26
N TYR A 79 -7.98 -23.50 -3.87
CA TYR A 79 -6.89 -23.78 -4.81
C TYR A 79 -7.21 -24.98 -5.71
N MET A 80 -7.78 -26.05 -5.13
CA MET A 80 -8.24 -27.23 -5.90
C MET A 80 -9.27 -26.82 -6.97
N GLU A 81 -10.26 -26.01 -6.62
CA GLU A 81 -11.28 -25.52 -7.56
C GLU A 81 -10.68 -24.67 -8.68
N LEU A 82 -9.75 -23.77 -8.36
CA LEU A 82 -9.11 -22.86 -9.31
C LEU A 82 -8.16 -23.58 -10.27
N LYS A 83 -7.38 -24.52 -9.76
CA LYS A 83 -6.32 -25.19 -10.54
C LYS A 83 -6.73 -26.55 -11.07
N LYS A 84 -7.89 -27.08 -10.65
CA LYS A 84 -8.37 -28.43 -11.00
C LYS A 84 -7.36 -29.52 -10.66
N VAL A 85 -6.77 -29.43 -9.46
CA VAL A 85 -5.82 -30.37 -8.89
C VAL A 85 -6.43 -31.11 -7.70
N ASP A 86 -5.82 -32.22 -7.30
CA ASP A 86 -6.24 -32.93 -6.11
C ASP A 86 -5.74 -32.26 -4.80
N ARG A 87 -6.16 -32.78 -3.66
CA ARG A 87 -5.82 -32.23 -2.35
C ARG A 87 -4.34 -32.32 -2.04
N ALA A 88 -3.67 -33.41 -2.43
CA ALA A 88 -2.25 -33.62 -2.15
C ALA A 88 -1.38 -32.60 -2.90
N ASP A 89 -1.71 -32.34 -4.16
CA ASP A 89 -1.03 -31.30 -4.96
C ASP A 89 -1.30 -29.89 -4.40
N ALA A 90 -2.52 -29.61 -3.97
CA ALA A 90 -2.84 -28.33 -3.36
C ALA A 90 -2.10 -28.12 -2.03
N GLU A 91 -2.04 -29.13 -1.16
CA GLU A 91 -1.31 -29.09 0.10
C GLU A 91 0.20 -28.92 -0.10
N LYS A 92 0.77 -29.51 -1.14
CA LYS A 92 2.17 -29.32 -1.49
C LYS A 92 2.50 -27.86 -1.83
N VAL A 93 1.61 -27.17 -2.55
CA VAL A 93 1.79 -25.76 -2.93
C VAL A 93 1.52 -24.83 -1.74
N LEU A 94 0.54 -25.15 -0.91
CA LEU A 94 0.07 -24.33 0.21
C LEU A 94 0.70 -24.71 1.56
N GLY A 95 1.69 -25.61 1.56
CA GLY A 95 2.31 -26.18 2.78
C GLY A 95 2.94 -25.11 3.68
N ASP A 96 3.51 -24.04 3.12
CA ASP A 96 3.85 -22.84 3.87
C ASP A 96 2.67 -21.85 3.81
N PRO A 97 1.93 -21.66 4.91
CA PRO A 97 0.79 -20.77 4.94
C PRO A 97 1.16 -19.29 4.70
N THR A 98 2.42 -18.91 4.91
CA THR A 98 2.92 -17.55 4.71
C THR A 98 3.32 -17.29 3.26
N SER A 99 3.49 -18.31 2.43
CA SER A 99 3.79 -18.13 1.01
C SER A 99 2.67 -17.41 0.28
N PHE A 100 3.03 -16.40 -0.50
CA PHE A 100 2.07 -15.66 -1.32
C PHE A 100 1.66 -16.48 -2.54
N VAL A 101 0.40 -16.90 -2.57
CA VAL A 101 -0.23 -17.57 -3.71
C VAL A 101 -1.28 -16.63 -4.29
N GLY A 102 -0.90 -15.92 -5.35
CA GLY A 102 -1.71 -14.85 -5.95
C GLY A 102 -3.07 -15.31 -6.48
N GLU A 103 -3.19 -16.58 -6.87
CA GLU A 103 -4.43 -17.18 -7.35
C GLU A 103 -5.53 -17.21 -6.28
N LEU A 104 -5.14 -17.31 -5.01
CA LEU A 104 -6.11 -17.29 -3.90
C LEU A 104 -6.77 -15.92 -3.69
N ALA A 105 -6.24 -14.85 -4.27
CA ALA A 105 -6.87 -13.54 -4.30
C ALA A 105 -8.02 -13.48 -5.31
N ASN A 106 -8.92 -14.46 -5.27
CA ASN A 106 -10.05 -14.60 -6.20
C ASN A 106 -11.38 -14.64 -5.44
N TRP A 107 -12.26 -13.72 -5.79
CA TRP A 107 -13.57 -13.44 -5.17
C TRP A 107 -14.57 -14.58 -5.29
N ASP A 108 -14.46 -15.40 -6.33
CA ASP A 108 -15.41 -16.47 -6.61
C ASP A 108 -15.11 -17.75 -5.83
N THR A 109 -14.01 -17.77 -5.09
CA THR A 109 -13.61 -18.94 -4.28
C THR A 109 -14.47 -19.13 -3.04
N VAL A 110 -14.58 -20.38 -2.61
CA VAL A 110 -15.30 -20.73 -1.38
C VAL A 110 -14.76 -20.00 -0.15
N LEU A 111 -13.44 -19.76 -0.09
CA LEU A 111 -12.80 -18.99 0.98
C LEU A 111 -13.38 -17.57 1.10
N TYR A 112 -13.47 -16.86 -0.02
CA TYR A 112 -13.98 -15.48 -0.03
C TYR A 112 -15.50 -15.44 0.26
N LYS A 113 -16.27 -16.37 -0.25
CA LYS A 113 -17.71 -16.47 0.01
C LYS A 113 -17.99 -16.67 1.48
N VAL A 114 -17.38 -17.66 2.12
CA VAL A 114 -17.53 -17.94 3.55
C VAL A 114 -17.06 -16.77 4.41
N PHE A 115 -15.92 -16.16 4.06
CA PHE A 115 -15.42 -14.98 4.77
C PHE A 115 -16.44 -13.82 4.73
N ASN A 116 -16.99 -13.51 3.56
CA ASN A 116 -17.95 -12.42 3.40
C ASN A 116 -19.26 -12.67 4.16
N GLU A 117 -19.80 -13.89 4.13
CA GLU A 117 -21.02 -14.25 4.89
C GLU A 117 -20.83 -14.02 6.40
N ARG A 118 -19.68 -14.44 6.92
CA ARG A 118 -19.36 -14.25 8.34
C ARG A 118 -19.06 -12.80 8.69
N LEU A 119 -18.40 -12.08 7.78
CA LEU A 119 -18.16 -10.65 7.93
C LEU A 119 -19.48 -9.88 8.09
N VAL A 120 -20.46 -10.14 7.22
CA VAL A 120 -21.79 -9.53 7.32
C VAL A 120 -22.45 -9.82 8.68
N SER A 121 -22.40 -11.07 9.12
CA SER A 121 -22.96 -11.48 10.40
C SER A 121 -22.27 -10.78 11.59
N ALA A 122 -20.95 -10.70 11.57
CA ALA A 122 -20.17 -10.05 12.61
C ALA A 122 -20.36 -8.52 12.61
N LEU A 123 -20.43 -7.89 11.43
CA LEU A 123 -20.70 -6.46 11.32
C LEU A 123 -22.06 -6.10 11.93
N ARG A 124 -23.11 -6.90 11.69
CA ARG A 124 -24.43 -6.67 12.29
C ARG A 124 -24.43 -6.72 13.82
N VAL A 125 -23.61 -7.58 14.40
CA VAL A 125 -23.45 -7.68 15.86
C VAL A 125 -22.75 -6.45 16.43
N HIS A 126 -21.76 -5.90 15.72
CA HIS A 126 -20.92 -4.81 16.22
C HIS A 126 -21.37 -3.42 15.74
N TYR A 127 -22.27 -3.33 14.77
CA TYR A 127 -22.85 -2.08 14.29
C TYR A 127 -23.64 -1.37 15.41
N ARG A 128 -23.45 -0.06 15.52
CA ARG A 128 -24.15 0.78 16.51
C ARG A 128 -25.00 1.85 15.86
N SER A 129 -24.45 2.61 14.92
CA SER A 129 -25.14 3.78 14.37
C SER A 129 -24.56 4.21 13.02
N MET A 130 -25.43 4.59 12.08
CA MET A 130 -25.02 5.22 10.82
C MET A 130 -24.25 6.52 11.03
N ALA A 131 -24.51 7.22 12.13
CA ALA A 131 -23.87 8.50 12.43
C ALA A 131 -22.41 8.38 12.88
N THR A 132 -21.94 7.19 13.24
CA THR A 132 -20.60 6.99 13.82
C THR A 132 -19.82 5.82 13.28
N ASP A 133 -20.46 4.89 12.58
CA ASP A 133 -19.82 3.63 12.16
C ASP A 133 -19.49 3.66 10.68
N ILE A 134 -18.23 3.44 10.35
CA ILE A 134 -17.71 3.43 8.98
C ILE A 134 -17.16 2.04 8.67
N PHE A 135 -17.64 1.42 7.62
CA PHE A 135 -17.01 0.26 7.04
C PHE A 135 -15.87 0.72 6.12
N CYS A 136 -14.65 0.45 6.54
CA CYS A 136 -13.44 0.81 5.82
C CYS A 136 -13.07 -0.30 4.85
N MET A 137 -13.49 -0.20 3.62
CA MET A 137 -13.26 -1.20 2.58
C MET A 137 -11.89 -0.99 1.93
N PRO A 138 -10.90 -1.87 2.19
CA PRO A 138 -9.55 -1.72 1.65
C PRO A 138 -9.40 -2.26 0.22
N LEU A 139 -10.45 -2.87 -0.31
CA LEU A 139 -10.50 -3.50 -1.63
C LEU A 139 -11.97 -3.65 -2.05
N TRP A 140 -12.26 -3.54 -3.34
CA TRP A 140 -13.59 -3.73 -3.89
C TRP A 140 -14.14 -5.17 -3.70
N LYS A 141 -15.47 -5.36 -3.87
CA LYS A 141 -16.18 -6.66 -3.76
C LYS A 141 -16.27 -7.30 -2.37
N TYR A 142 -16.31 -6.53 -1.32
CA TYR A 142 -16.88 -7.05 -0.08
C TYR A 142 -18.40 -6.94 -0.15
N HIS A 143 -19.09 -8.06 -0.30
CA HIS A 143 -20.57 -8.13 -0.37
C HIS A 143 -21.27 -7.61 0.90
N ALA A 144 -20.53 -7.31 1.95
CA ALA A 144 -21.03 -6.66 3.15
C ALA A 144 -21.68 -5.29 2.88
N ILE A 145 -21.30 -4.62 1.79
CA ILE A 145 -21.81 -3.30 1.40
C ILE A 145 -23.33 -3.28 1.30
N ASP A 146 -23.91 -4.33 0.71
CA ASP A 146 -25.33 -4.41 0.41
C ASP A 146 -26.20 -4.89 1.59
N HIS A 147 -25.56 -5.32 2.69
CA HIS A 147 -26.22 -6.06 3.76
C HIS A 147 -26.12 -5.41 5.15
N VAL A 148 -25.38 -4.33 5.27
CA VAL A 148 -25.20 -3.60 6.53
C VAL A 148 -25.51 -2.11 6.30
N PRO A 149 -26.40 -1.49 7.09
CA PRO A 149 -26.77 -0.08 6.97
C PRO A 149 -25.65 0.83 7.55
N MET A 150 -24.46 0.74 7.00
CA MET A 150 -23.26 1.41 7.49
C MET A 150 -22.67 2.25 6.36
N LEU A 151 -22.12 3.41 6.70
CA LEU A 151 -21.35 4.20 5.76
C LEU A 151 -20.15 3.38 5.25
N VAL A 152 -20.03 3.23 3.94
CA VAL A 152 -18.92 2.52 3.30
C VAL A 152 -17.94 3.53 2.70
N VAL A 153 -16.69 3.46 3.13
CA VAL A 153 -15.58 4.24 2.56
C VAL A 153 -14.55 3.28 1.98
N GLU A 154 -14.38 3.32 0.68
CA GLU A 154 -13.33 2.58 -0.02
C GLU A 154 -12.06 3.41 0.01
N HIS A 155 -10.98 2.88 0.57
CA HIS A 155 -9.74 3.63 0.78
C HIS A 155 -8.50 2.85 0.33
N GLY A 156 -7.38 3.58 0.16
CA GLY A 156 -6.15 2.99 -0.37
C GLY A 156 -6.34 2.46 -1.79
N ILE A 157 -7.14 3.16 -2.59
CA ILE A 157 -7.51 2.73 -3.94
C ILE A 157 -6.29 2.88 -4.85
N GLY A 158 -5.65 1.72 -5.13
CA GLY A 158 -4.56 1.55 -6.08
C GLY A 158 -4.88 0.48 -7.14
N TYR A 159 -6.15 0.22 -7.40
CA TYR A 159 -6.67 -0.81 -8.32
C TYR A 159 -7.73 -0.21 -9.26
N PRO A 160 -7.99 -0.85 -10.43
CA PRO A 160 -8.75 -0.20 -11.52
C PRO A 160 -10.27 -0.09 -11.29
N ASN A 161 -10.84 -0.88 -10.39
CA ASN A 161 -12.28 -0.94 -10.13
C ASN A 161 -12.55 -0.53 -8.68
N SER A 162 -13.41 0.45 -8.49
CA SER A 162 -13.90 0.90 -7.18
C SER A 162 -15.42 1.02 -7.26
N GLU A 163 -16.11 0.67 -6.16
CA GLU A 163 -17.59 0.51 -6.14
C GLU A 163 -18.29 1.48 -5.18
N SER A 164 -17.63 1.87 -4.08
CA SER A 164 -18.22 2.79 -3.12
C SER A 164 -18.43 4.20 -3.70
N ASN A 165 -19.43 4.91 -3.21
CA ASN A 165 -19.63 6.34 -3.50
C ASN A 165 -18.54 7.20 -2.86
N TYR A 166 -18.08 6.84 -1.66
CA TYR A 166 -17.03 7.56 -0.92
C TYR A 166 -15.69 6.88 -1.12
N ARG A 167 -14.74 7.60 -1.72
CA ARG A 167 -13.47 7.02 -2.19
C ARG A 167 -12.28 7.84 -1.71
N ILE A 168 -11.22 7.14 -1.30
CA ILE A 168 -9.92 7.72 -0.94
C ILE A 168 -8.85 7.03 -1.77
N PHE A 169 -8.28 7.76 -2.70
CA PHE A 169 -7.26 7.30 -3.65
C PHE A 169 -5.86 7.47 -3.08
N GLU A 170 -4.90 6.70 -3.58
CA GLU A 170 -3.50 6.78 -3.16
C GLU A 170 -2.73 7.95 -3.81
N SER A 171 -3.23 8.48 -4.94
CA SER A 171 -2.63 9.60 -5.65
C SER A 171 -3.67 10.35 -6.49
N TYR A 172 -3.37 11.60 -6.81
CA TYR A 172 -4.17 12.39 -7.76
C TYR A 172 -4.15 11.75 -9.15
N ALA A 173 -2.99 11.27 -9.60
CA ALA A 173 -2.89 10.58 -10.88
C ALA A 173 -3.86 9.41 -11.00
N TRP A 174 -4.00 8.61 -9.93
CA TRP A 174 -4.92 7.48 -9.91
C TRP A 174 -6.38 7.91 -9.83
N MET A 175 -6.68 8.92 -9.01
CA MET A 175 -8.02 9.52 -8.95
C MET A 175 -8.43 10.08 -10.31
N HIS A 176 -7.55 10.81 -10.99
CA HIS A 176 -7.83 11.38 -12.32
C HIS A 176 -8.07 10.28 -13.37
N GLY A 177 -7.37 9.15 -13.29
CA GLY A 177 -7.64 7.98 -14.12
C GLY A 177 -9.06 7.40 -13.91
N HIS A 178 -9.57 7.44 -12.68
CA HIS A 178 -10.97 7.07 -12.39
C HIS A 178 -11.96 8.14 -12.85
N LEU A 179 -11.67 9.42 -12.64
CA LEU A 179 -12.49 10.54 -13.11
C LEU A 179 -12.63 10.56 -14.64
N GLY A 180 -11.59 10.18 -15.34
CA GLY A 180 -11.60 10.07 -16.81
C GLY A 180 -12.59 9.04 -17.36
N LYS A 181 -13.07 8.11 -16.52
CA LYS A 181 -14.16 7.18 -16.85
C LYS A 181 -15.56 7.76 -16.64
N GLY A 182 -15.66 8.99 -16.16
CA GLY A 182 -16.91 9.71 -15.85
C GLY A 182 -17.40 9.54 -14.40
N ASN A 183 -18.39 10.36 -14.02
CA ASN A 183 -19.12 10.27 -12.75
C ASN A 183 -18.30 10.44 -11.47
N GLY A 184 -17.32 11.34 -11.48
CA GLY A 184 -16.60 11.75 -10.26
C GLY A 184 -17.50 12.42 -9.23
N GLN A 185 -17.13 12.34 -7.96
CA GLN A 185 -17.79 13.01 -6.85
C GLN A 185 -16.83 14.00 -6.20
N ASN A 186 -17.34 15.14 -5.80
CA ASN A 186 -16.57 16.19 -5.14
C ASN A 186 -16.07 15.84 -3.73
N TYR A 187 -16.57 14.78 -3.13
CA TYR A 187 -16.12 14.23 -1.85
C TYR A 187 -15.20 13.01 -2.01
N TRP A 188 -14.58 12.84 -3.17
CA TRP A 188 -13.46 11.92 -3.35
C TRP A 188 -12.17 12.58 -2.86
N PHE A 189 -11.41 11.86 -2.07
CA PHE A 189 -10.19 12.32 -1.46
C PHE A 189 -8.97 11.63 -2.04
N VAL A 190 -7.81 12.26 -1.88
CA VAL A 190 -6.51 11.65 -2.10
C VAL A 190 -5.75 11.66 -0.79
N VAL A 191 -5.39 10.47 -0.30
CA VAL A 191 -4.54 10.30 0.88
C VAL A 191 -3.48 9.26 0.50
N PRO A 192 -2.19 9.61 0.55
CA PRO A 192 -1.12 8.73 0.11
C PRO A 192 -0.98 7.49 0.99
N ASN A 193 -0.24 6.50 0.51
CA ASN A 193 0.18 5.38 1.36
C ASN A 193 1.07 5.88 2.50
N TYR A 194 1.08 5.14 3.60
CA TYR A 194 1.70 5.50 4.87
C TYR A 194 2.72 4.46 5.30
N PHE A 195 3.75 4.95 5.99
CA PHE A 195 4.89 4.17 6.43
C PHE A 195 5.19 4.52 7.90
N ASP A 196 5.64 3.54 8.66
CA ASP A 196 6.30 3.83 9.91
C ASP A 196 7.74 4.24 9.61
N SER A 197 8.05 5.51 9.77
CA SER A 197 9.37 6.02 9.44
C SER A 197 10.48 5.44 10.31
N ARG A 198 10.15 4.82 11.44
CA ARG A 198 11.11 4.12 12.33
C ARG A 198 11.65 2.84 11.71
N ASP A 199 10.88 2.22 10.81
CA ASP A 199 11.30 1.01 10.09
C ASP A 199 12.33 1.30 8.98
N TRP A 200 12.55 2.58 8.64
CA TRP A 200 13.36 3.03 7.52
C TRP A 200 14.43 4.02 7.99
N PRO A 201 15.54 3.56 8.59
CA PRO A 201 16.59 4.45 9.11
C PRO A 201 17.28 5.23 7.99
N LEU A 202 17.58 6.49 8.26
CA LEU A 202 18.40 7.33 7.37
C LEU A 202 19.81 6.73 7.22
N SER A 203 20.27 6.59 5.98
CA SER A 203 21.64 6.23 5.65
C SER A 203 22.34 7.39 4.93
N LEU A 204 23.39 7.91 5.54
CA LEU A 204 24.23 8.97 4.95
C LEU A 204 25.47 8.44 4.20
N THR A 205 25.74 7.13 4.31
CA THR A 205 26.92 6.48 3.74
C THR A 205 26.53 5.37 2.78
N PRO A 206 25.99 5.68 1.58
CA PRO A 206 25.64 4.67 0.60
C PRO A 206 26.89 4.03 -0.02
N LYS A 207 26.69 2.87 -0.66
CA LYS A 207 27.67 2.29 -1.58
C LYS A 207 27.60 3.07 -2.89
N VAL A 208 28.58 3.91 -3.13
CA VAL A 208 28.61 4.85 -4.28
C VAL A 208 28.66 4.18 -5.65
N ASP A 209 28.92 2.88 -5.69
CA ASP A 209 28.98 2.04 -6.88
C ASP A 209 27.75 1.15 -7.09
N THR A 210 26.68 1.30 -6.29
CA THR A 210 25.53 0.39 -6.31
C THR A 210 24.23 1.12 -6.55
N VAL A 211 23.61 0.84 -7.69
CA VAL A 211 22.24 1.25 -8.05
C VAL A 211 21.31 0.05 -7.87
N GLY A 212 20.13 0.26 -7.25
CA GLY A 212 19.21 -0.84 -6.97
C GLY A 212 17.83 -0.65 -7.56
N PHE A 213 17.22 -1.78 -7.88
CA PHE A 213 15.80 -1.94 -8.19
C PHE A 213 15.18 -2.86 -7.13
N LEU A 214 13.95 -2.57 -6.73
CA LEU A 214 13.17 -3.45 -5.87
C LEU A 214 11.76 -3.59 -6.41
N GLY A 215 11.36 -4.83 -6.74
CA GLY A 215 10.02 -5.11 -7.25
C GLY A 215 9.93 -6.47 -7.94
N ARG A 216 8.76 -6.75 -8.52
CA ARG A 216 8.63 -7.94 -9.38
C ARG A 216 9.47 -7.79 -10.63
N ILE A 217 10.20 -8.85 -10.99
CA ILE A 217 11.13 -8.86 -12.13
C ILE A 217 10.37 -9.28 -13.38
N TYR A 218 10.00 -8.31 -14.20
CA TYR A 218 9.39 -8.48 -15.52
C TYR A 218 9.41 -7.15 -16.30
N ASP A 219 9.12 -7.21 -17.62
CA ASP A 219 9.22 -6.04 -18.50
C ASP A 219 8.38 -4.83 -18.05
N GLY A 220 7.15 -5.05 -17.58
CA GLY A 220 6.29 -3.96 -17.11
C GLY A 220 6.86 -3.14 -15.97
N LYS A 221 7.84 -3.67 -15.22
CA LYS A 221 8.59 -2.94 -14.20
C LYS A 221 9.87 -2.28 -14.72
N GLY A 222 10.13 -2.38 -16.03
CA GLY A 222 11.24 -1.72 -16.67
C GLY A 222 12.59 -2.38 -16.42
N CYS A 223 12.61 -3.71 -16.23
CA CYS A 223 13.87 -4.42 -16.04
C CYS A 223 14.78 -4.35 -17.29
N GLY A 224 14.20 -4.23 -18.48
CA GLY A 224 14.97 -4.04 -19.73
C GLY A 224 15.72 -2.70 -19.77
N GLU A 225 15.11 -1.61 -19.26
CA GLU A 225 15.78 -0.30 -19.14
C GLU A 225 16.97 -0.35 -18.19
N ILE A 226 16.88 -1.19 -17.14
CA ILE A 226 17.99 -1.35 -16.20
C ILE A 226 19.20 -2.00 -16.90
N VAL A 227 18.95 -2.94 -17.82
CA VAL A 227 20.03 -3.50 -18.65
C VAL A 227 20.69 -2.42 -19.49
N GLU A 228 19.90 -1.55 -20.13
CA GLU A 228 20.44 -0.43 -20.93
C GLU A 228 21.20 0.60 -20.09
N MET A 229 20.78 0.85 -18.84
CA MET A 229 21.52 1.67 -17.89
C MET A 229 22.84 0.99 -17.52
N ALA A 230 22.83 -0.29 -17.22
CA ALA A 230 24.04 -1.04 -16.83
C ALA A 230 25.13 -1.03 -17.89
N ARG A 231 24.75 -1.12 -19.19
CA ARG A 231 25.69 -0.99 -20.31
C ARG A 231 26.43 0.33 -20.35
N ARG A 232 25.75 1.42 -19.90
CA ARG A 232 26.34 2.77 -19.88
C ARG A 232 27.21 3.04 -18.66
N PHE A 233 27.09 2.22 -17.63
CA PHE A 233 27.80 2.35 -16.38
C PHE A 233 28.51 1.05 -15.97
N PRO A 234 29.53 0.58 -16.71
CA PRO A 234 30.16 -0.72 -16.45
C PRO A 234 30.86 -0.81 -15.10
N SER A 235 31.22 0.32 -14.49
CA SER A 235 31.79 0.38 -13.14
C SER A 235 30.77 0.43 -12.01
N ILE A 236 29.48 0.53 -12.31
CA ILE A 236 28.40 0.56 -11.33
C ILE A 236 27.71 -0.79 -11.30
N ARG A 237 27.50 -1.33 -10.12
CA ARG A 237 26.70 -2.54 -9.90
C ARG A 237 25.22 -2.19 -9.94
N PHE A 238 24.46 -2.91 -10.74
CA PHE A 238 22.99 -2.86 -10.76
C PHE A 238 22.40 -4.10 -10.09
N VAL A 239 21.57 -3.90 -9.07
CA VAL A 239 20.97 -5.00 -8.30
C VAL A 239 19.48 -5.10 -8.63
N LEU A 240 19.08 -6.20 -9.26
CA LEU A 240 17.67 -6.57 -9.46
C LEU A 240 17.21 -7.37 -8.25
N CYS A 241 16.45 -6.75 -7.35
CA CYS A 241 15.95 -7.39 -6.14
C CYS A 241 14.45 -7.64 -6.24
N GLY A 242 14.02 -8.89 -6.05
CA GLY A 242 12.60 -9.22 -5.97
C GLY A 242 12.20 -10.55 -6.57
N GLN A 243 10.89 -10.77 -6.64
CA GLN A 243 10.28 -12.00 -7.16
C GLN A 243 10.20 -11.98 -8.69
N GLY A 244 10.47 -13.09 -9.32
CA GLY A 244 10.40 -13.31 -10.76
C GLY A 244 11.64 -14.02 -11.30
N ASP A 245 11.66 -14.30 -12.59
CA ASP A 245 12.81 -14.89 -13.27
C ASP A 245 13.74 -13.76 -13.79
N PRO A 246 14.95 -13.62 -13.24
CA PRO A 246 15.89 -12.59 -13.66
C PRO A 246 16.71 -12.97 -14.91
N SER A 247 16.70 -14.23 -15.36
CA SER A 247 17.68 -14.79 -16.31
C SER A 247 17.84 -13.96 -17.58
N ARG A 248 16.75 -13.46 -18.15
CA ARG A 248 16.76 -12.65 -19.39
C ARG A 248 17.35 -11.25 -19.20
N TYR A 249 17.56 -10.80 -17.95
CA TYR A 249 18.11 -9.48 -17.63
C TYR A 249 19.55 -9.54 -17.09
N LEU A 250 20.06 -10.73 -16.76
CA LEU A 250 21.43 -10.93 -16.28
C LEU A 250 22.42 -11.09 -17.45
N VAL A 251 22.35 -10.16 -18.40
CA VAL A 251 23.14 -10.22 -19.64
C VAL A 251 24.38 -9.30 -19.62
N GLU A 252 24.53 -8.50 -18.56
CA GLU A 252 25.70 -7.67 -18.35
C GLU A 252 26.43 -8.08 -17.05
N PRO A 253 27.77 -8.05 -17.02
CA PRO A 253 28.55 -8.56 -15.89
C PRO A 253 28.36 -7.76 -14.58
N ASN A 254 27.88 -6.54 -14.69
CA ASN A 254 27.61 -5.65 -13.55
C ASN A 254 26.14 -5.70 -13.09
N ILE A 255 25.29 -6.57 -13.63
CA ILE A 255 23.94 -6.82 -13.14
C ILE A 255 23.96 -8.06 -12.24
N VAL A 256 23.43 -7.93 -11.04
CA VAL A 256 23.30 -9.04 -10.09
C VAL A 256 21.86 -9.19 -9.63
N TYR A 257 21.48 -10.41 -9.34
CA TYR A 257 20.17 -10.71 -8.77
C TYR A 257 20.23 -10.89 -7.27
N LYS A 258 19.20 -10.39 -6.58
CA LYS A 258 18.94 -10.63 -5.16
C LYS A 258 17.51 -11.14 -5.00
N PRO A 259 17.28 -12.25 -4.28
CA PRO A 259 15.93 -12.72 -3.97
C PRO A 259 15.08 -11.68 -3.22
N PRO A 260 13.75 -11.88 -3.10
CA PRO A 260 12.90 -11.01 -2.30
C PRO A 260 13.40 -10.85 -0.88
N ILE A 261 13.38 -9.62 -0.38
CA ILE A 261 13.84 -9.23 0.96
C ILE A 261 12.71 -8.52 1.71
N HIS A 262 12.72 -8.61 3.04
CA HIS A 262 11.65 -8.12 3.89
C HIS A 262 12.21 -7.44 5.16
N GLY A 263 11.36 -6.71 5.88
CA GLY A 263 11.69 -6.12 7.18
C GLY A 263 12.92 -5.22 7.14
N SER A 264 13.80 -5.36 8.14
CA SER A 264 15.02 -4.55 8.27
C SER A 264 16.00 -4.73 7.11
N GLU A 265 16.11 -5.94 6.56
CA GLU A 265 16.97 -6.20 5.40
C GLU A 265 16.57 -5.33 4.18
N ARG A 266 15.26 -5.10 4.02
CA ARG A 266 14.75 -4.23 2.94
C ARG A 266 15.15 -2.77 3.17
N ALA A 267 15.06 -2.28 4.40
CA ALA A 267 15.48 -0.93 4.75
C ALA A 267 17.00 -0.75 4.63
N GLU A 268 17.79 -1.71 5.08
CA GLU A 268 19.25 -1.73 4.92
C GLU A 268 19.66 -1.71 3.44
N TYR A 269 18.99 -2.55 2.63
CA TYR A 269 19.21 -2.54 1.19
C TYR A 269 18.93 -1.16 0.59
N MET A 270 17.75 -0.58 0.86
CA MET A 270 17.39 0.74 0.33
C MET A 270 18.37 1.83 0.78
N GLY A 271 18.75 1.85 2.06
CA GLY A 271 19.71 2.81 2.61
C GLY A 271 21.11 2.67 2.03
N SER A 272 21.50 1.44 1.63
CA SER A 272 22.83 1.17 1.07
C SER A 272 23.02 1.65 -0.36
N LEU A 273 21.96 1.94 -1.10
CA LEU A 273 22.02 2.32 -2.51
C LEU A 273 22.47 3.77 -2.70
N VAL A 274 23.27 4.02 -3.74
CA VAL A 274 23.55 5.39 -4.20
C VAL A 274 22.33 5.98 -4.89
N ALA A 275 21.55 5.15 -5.58
CA ALA A 275 20.26 5.49 -6.19
C ALA A 275 19.36 4.26 -6.28
N CYS A 276 18.06 4.49 -6.20
CA CYS A 276 17.02 3.51 -6.55
C CYS A 276 16.44 3.85 -7.93
N VAL A 277 16.22 2.84 -8.77
CA VAL A 277 15.55 3.02 -10.07
C VAL A 277 14.21 2.31 -10.10
N ALA A 278 13.17 2.98 -10.58
CA ALA A 278 11.82 2.46 -10.70
C ALA A 278 11.23 2.83 -12.09
N PRO A 279 11.74 2.23 -13.18
CA PRO A 279 11.41 2.64 -14.56
C PRO A 279 10.13 1.97 -15.09
N THR A 280 9.11 1.85 -14.24
CA THR A 280 7.85 1.14 -14.52
C THR A 280 7.13 1.68 -15.78
N TRP A 281 6.63 0.78 -16.62
CA TRP A 281 5.94 1.10 -17.88
C TRP A 281 4.43 1.36 -17.77
N PHE A 282 3.83 1.07 -16.63
CA PHE A 282 2.41 1.36 -16.38
C PHE A 282 2.25 2.52 -15.42
N VAL A 283 1.06 3.10 -15.38
CA VAL A 283 0.72 4.14 -14.41
C VAL A 283 0.69 3.52 -13.01
N GLU A 284 1.69 3.84 -12.21
CA GLU A 284 1.73 3.41 -10.80
C GLU A 284 0.66 4.17 -10.01
N PRO A 285 -0.15 3.46 -9.20
CA PRO A 285 -1.10 4.11 -8.31
C PRO A 285 -0.43 4.95 -7.22
N PHE A 286 0.76 4.49 -6.74
CA PHE A 286 1.52 5.18 -5.71
C PHE A 286 3.05 5.04 -5.85
N CYS A 287 3.56 3.87 -6.20
CA CYS A 287 4.98 3.54 -6.20
C CYS A 287 5.62 3.55 -4.80
N GLY A 288 5.18 2.65 -3.92
CA GLY A 288 5.66 2.55 -2.54
C GLY A 288 7.19 2.45 -2.41
N VAL A 289 7.83 1.75 -3.34
CA VAL A 289 9.29 1.58 -3.40
C VAL A 289 10.05 2.91 -3.51
N ALA A 290 9.48 3.88 -4.21
CA ALA A 290 10.09 5.21 -4.30
C ALA A 290 10.09 5.94 -2.95
N VAL A 291 9.02 5.78 -2.17
CA VAL A 291 8.92 6.37 -0.84
C VAL A 291 9.82 5.63 0.17
N GLU A 292 9.86 4.30 0.11
CA GLU A 292 10.75 3.49 0.94
C GLU A 292 12.23 3.88 0.77
N ALA A 293 12.68 4.07 -0.47
CA ALA A 293 14.00 4.57 -0.76
C ALA A 293 14.23 5.98 -0.18
N GLN A 294 13.30 6.90 -0.41
CA GLN A 294 13.38 8.27 0.10
C GLN A 294 13.36 8.32 1.64
N LEU A 295 12.59 7.46 2.31
CA LEU A 295 12.62 7.32 3.77
C LEU A 295 14.02 6.92 4.28
N CYS A 296 14.82 6.20 3.52
CA CYS A 296 16.23 5.91 3.81
C CYS A 296 17.20 7.00 3.33
N GLY A 297 16.70 8.09 2.75
CA GLY A 297 17.51 9.16 2.16
C GLY A 297 18.05 8.86 0.76
N THR A 298 17.60 7.78 0.12
CA THR A 298 18.09 7.38 -1.20
C THR A 298 17.31 8.07 -2.31
N PRO A 299 17.98 8.78 -3.26
CA PRO A 299 17.33 9.40 -4.40
C PRO A 299 16.78 8.36 -5.36
N VAL A 300 15.67 8.71 -6.06
CA VAL A 300 14.95 7.76 -6.92
C VAL A 300 14.85 8.29 -8.35
N MET A 301 15.19 7.44 -9.33
CA MET A 301 14.96 7.71 -10.75
C MET A 301 13.73 6.95 -11.23
N THR A 302 12.73 7.70 -11.72
CA THR A 302 11.42 7.16 -12.11
C THR A 302 11.00 7.66 -13.48
N LYS A 303 9.92 7.13 -14.03
CA LYS A 303 9.21 7.76 -15.15
C LYS A 303 8.52 9.06 -14.71
N ASP A 304 8.27 10.00 -15.64
CA ASP A 304 7.58 11.25 -15.35
C ASP A 304 6.08 11.15 -15.65
N TYR A 305 5.41 10.18 -15.06
CA TYR A 305 3.95 10.02 -15.09
C TYR A 305 3.43 9.20 -13.92
N GLY A 306 2.09 9.16 -13.76
CA GLY A 306 1.45 8.47 -12.64
C GLY A 306 1.78 9.13 -11.30
N ALA A 307 1.67 8.38 -10.20
CA ALA A 307 1.96 8.86 -8.87
C ALA A 307 3.43 9.25 -8.65
N GLN A 308 4.32 8.85 -9.55
CA GLN A 308 5.73 9.21 -9.50
C GLN A 308 5.95 10.71 -9.63
N THR A 309 5.05 11.42 -10.32
CA THR A 309 5.06 12.89 -10.41
C THR A 309 4.76 13.59 -9.09
N GLU A 310 4.09 12.89 -8.18
CA GLU A 310 3.72 13.37 -6.84
C GLU A 310 4.77 12.95 -5.79
N THR A 311 5.32 11.73 -5.93
CA THR A 311 6.24 11.16 -4.95
C THR A 311 7.68 11.63 -5.10
N VAL A 312 8.13 11.98 -6.33
CA VAL A 312 9.51 12.41 -6.61
C VAL A 312 9.55 13.90 -6.95
N GLU A 313 10.26 14.68 -6.15
CA GLU A 313 10.55 16.08 -6.41
C GLU A 313 11.77 16.19 -7.33
N GLN A 314 11.55 16.77 -8.52
CA GLN A 314 12.55 16.82 -9.58
C GLN A 314 13.85 17.48 -9.14
N PHE A 315 14.98 16.81 -9.32
CA PHE A 315 16.33 17.20 -8.97
C PHE A 315 16.61 17.40 -7.47
N LYS A 316 15.64 17.15 -6.59
CA LYS A 316 15.83 17.23 -5.14
C LYS A 316 15.74 15.88 -4.46
N THR A 317 14.69 15.08 -4.75
CA THR A 317 14.59 13.74 -4.16
C THR A 317 14.84 12.63 -5.18
N GLY A 318 15.12 13.01 -6.42
CA GLY A 318 15.42 12.11 -7.52
C GLY A 318 15.27 12.80 -8.87
N VAL A 319 15.16 12.00 -9.92
CA VAL A 319 14.92 12.49 -11.28
C VAL A 319 13.74 11.75 -11.88
N ARG A 320 12.77 12.51 -12.37
CA ARG A 320 11.67 12.02 -13.19
C ARG A 320 12.11 12.06 -14.65
N CYS A 321 12.09 10.92 -15.31
CA CYS A 321 12.78 10.65 -16.56
C CYS A 321 11.79 10.38 -17.69
N HIS A 322 12.05 10.94 -18.87
CA HIS A 322 11.37 10.62 -20.13
C HIS A 322 12.19 9.67 -21.00
N THR A 323 13.51 9.81 -20.93
CA THR A 323 14.46 9.09 -21.77
C THR A 323 15.49 8.32 -20.93
N LEU A 324 16.18 7.38 -21.58
CA LEU A 324 17.31 6.68 -20.97
C LEU A 324 18.44 7.67 -20.55
N SER A 325 18.62 8.75 -21.31
CA SER A 325 19.60 9.79 -20.96
C SER A 325 19.28 10.47 -19.64
N ASP A 326 18.00 10.70 -19.32
CA ASP A 326 17.61 11.31 -18.04
C ASP A 326 17.94 10.39 -16.86
N TYR A 327 17.74 9.08 -17.00
CA TYR A 327 18.18 8.08 -16.01
C TYR A 327 19.70 8.15 -15.82
N CYS A 328 20.45 8.24 -16.91
CA CYS A 328 21.91 8.34 -16.84
C CYS A 328 22.37 9.62 -16.13
N VAL A 329 21.73 10.74 -16.42
CA VAL A 329 21.99 12.02 -15.71
C VAL A 329 21.67 11.87 -14.22
N GLY A 330 20.53 11.30 -13.87
CA GLY A 330 20.12 11.07 -12.48
C GLY A 330 21.13 10.18 -11.71
N ILE A 331 21.59 9.09 -12.32
CA ILE A 331 22.59 8.20 -11.74
C ILE A 331 23.93 8.94 -11.55
N GLN A 332 24.38 9.71 -12.53
CA GLN A 332 25.61 10.52 -12.42
C GLN A 332 25.51 11.55 -11.29
N MET A 333 24.36 12.22 -11.16
CA MET A 333 24.11 13.15 -10.05
C MET A 333 24.21 12.44 -8.70
N ALA A 334 23.62 11.24 -8.57
CA ALA A 334 23.65 10.46 -7.33
C ALA A 334 25.08 10.02 -6.97
N VAL A 335 25.83 9.47 -7.93
CA VAL A 335 27.24 9.05 -7.75
C VAL A 335 28.14 10.25 -7.40
N SER A 336 27.84 11.42 -7.95
CA SER A 336 28.58 12.66 -7.66
C SER A 336 28.14 13.36 -6.36
N GLY A 337 27.26 12.73 -5.56
CA GLY A 337 26.82 13.27 -4.28
C GLY A 337 25.98 14.56 -4.38
N LYS A 338 25.25 14.75 -5.47
CA LYS A 338 24.44 15.97 -5.70
C LYS A 338 23.11 15.99 -4.96
N PHE A 339 22.68 14.86 -4.37
CA PHE A 339 21.44 14.76 -3.62
C PHE A 339 21.69 14.88 -2.13
N ASP A 340 20.92 15.74 -1.46
CA ASP A 340 20.91 15.85 -0.01
C ASP A 340 20.02 14.73 0.59
N ARG A 341 20.64 13.69 1.12
CA ARG A 341 19.96 12.52 1.69
C ARG A 341 19.14 12.88 2.93
N ALA A 342 19.57 13.88 3.70
CA ALA A 342 18.83 14.34 4.88
C ALA A 342 17.54 15.04 4.45
N TYR A 343 17.60 15.93 3.46
CA TYR A 343 16.42 16.57 2.87
C TYR A 343 15.44 15.55 2.28
N ILE A 344 15.95 14.55 1.53
CA ILE A 344 15.11 13.49 0.96
C ILE A 344 14.32 12.79 2.06
N ARG A 345 14.99 12.40 3.14
CA ARG A 345 14.38 11.77 4.31
C ARG A 345 13.35 12.67 4.97
N GLU A 346 13.72 13.91 5.29
CA GLU A 346 12.85 14.87 5.96
C GLU A 346 11.52 15.06 5.19
N ARG A 347 11.63 15.27 3.88
CA ARG A 347 10.45 15.40 3.02
C ARG A 347 9.60 14.13 3.03
N ALA A 348 10.21 12.94 2.92
CA ALA A 348 9.48 11.68 2.92
C ALA A 348 8.74 11.44 4.25
N VAL A 349 9.36 11.72 5.40
CA VAL A 349 8.74 11.63 6.72
C VAL A 349 7.57 12.60 6.83
N ARG A 350 7.78 13.86 6.46
CA ARG A 350 6.74 14.90 6.53
C ARG A 350 5.49 14.54 5.72
N LEU A 351 5.63 13.85 4.58
CA LEU A 351 4.52 13.55 3.67
C LEU A 351 3.91 12.16 3.89
N TYR A 352 4.69 11.17 4.32
CA TYR A 352 4.30 9.75 4.25
C TYR A 352 4.40 9.00 5.58
N ASP A 353 4.89 9.64 6.65
CA ASP A 353 4.85 9.02 7.98
C ASP A 353 3.39 8.84 8.45
N MET A 354 3.15 7.76 9.19
CA MET A 354 1.83 7.41 9.72
C MET A 354 1.19 8.56 10.50
N ALA A 355 1.97 9.36 11.23
CA ALA A 355 1.43 10.50 11.97
C ALA A 355 0.91 11.60 11.04
N ALA A 356 1.61 11.87 9.93
CA ALA A 356 1.20 12.86 8.93
C ALA A 356 -0.02 12.40 8.13
N VAL A 357 0.02 11.16 7.65
CA VAL A 357 -1.05 10.60 6.82
C VAL A 357 -2.30 10.30 7.65
N GLY A 358 -2.14 9.91 8.92
CA GLY A 358 -3.26 9.70 9.83
C GLY A 358 -4.14 10.95 10.01
N ARG A 359 -3.55 12.16 10.03
CA ARG A 359 -4.30 13.43 10.05
C ARG A 359 -5.15 13.61 8.78
N GLN A 360 -4.62 13.23 7.62
CA GLN A 360 -5.34 13.33 6.35
C GLN A 360 -6.52 12.35 6.30
N PHE A 361 -6.35 11.12 6.79
CA PHE A 361 -7.45 10.16 6.93
C PHE A 361 -8.50 10.64 7.92
N GLU A 362 -8.10 11.20 9.06
CA GLU A 362 -9.04 11.77 10.05
C GLU A 362 -9.89 12.86 9.41
N TYR A 363 -9.26 13.79 8.69
CA TYR A 363 -9.99 14.85 7.96
C TYR A 363 -10.95 14.24 6.94
N ALA A 364 -10.50 13.31 6.11
CA ALA A 364 -11.34 12.69 5.10
C ALA A 364 -12.53 11.94 5.69
N PHE A 365 -12.33 11.10 6.71
CA PHE A 365 -13.42 10.34 7.35
C PHE A 365 -14.45 11.24 8.02
N LYS A 366 -14.01 12.26 8.76
CA LYS A 366 -14.93 13.22 9.39
C LYS A 366 -15.73 13.99 8.35
N SER A 367 -15.09 14.48 7.29
CA SER A 367 -15.77 15.20 6.21
C SER A 367 -16.77 14.32 5.46
N ILE A 368 -16.41 13.06 5.16
CA ILE A 368 -17.30 12.10 4.52
C ILE A 368 -18.50 11.80 5.42
N LEU A 369 -18.26 11.60 6.72
CA LEU A 369 -19.33 11.30 7.66
C LEU A 369 -20.33 12.47 7.80
N ASP A 370 -19.83 13.71 7.82
CA ASP A 370 -20.68 14.91 7.83
C ASP A 370 -21.53 15.01 6.56
N VAL A 371 -20.95 14.78 5.39
CA VAL A 371 -21.68 14.76 4.11
C VAL A 371 -22.74 13.65 4.11
N HIS A 372 -22.40 12.45 4.57
CA HIS A 372 -23.29 11.31 4.63
C HIS A 372 -24.48 11.56 5.56
N ASN A 373 -24.24 12.15 6.71
CA ASN A 373 -25.29 12.46 7.68
C ASN A 373 -26.12 13.70 7.32
N GLY A 374 -25.81 14.37 6.21
CA GLY A 374 -26.51 15.58 5.77
C GLY A 374 -26.31 16.79 6.70
N ALA A 375 -25.35 16.68 7.64
CA ALA A 375 -25.11 17.75 8.63
C ALA A 375 -24.63 19.03 7.94
N ASN A 376 -23.82 18.90 6.93
CA ASN A 376 -23.11 20.01 6.30
C ASN A 376 -23.18 20.02 4.79
N GLY A 377 -23.95 19.44 4.08
CA GLY A 377 -24.02 19.51 2.62
C GLY A 377 -22.83 20.18 1.90
N TRP A 378 -22.90 20.31 0.62
CA TRP A 378 -21.84 20.90 -0.20
C TRP A 378 -21.43 22.34 0.19
N TYR A 379 -22.38 23.13 0.69
CA TYR A 379 -22.19 24.56 0.98
C TYR A 379 -21.86 24.89 2.44
N SER A 380 -21.79 23.90 3.29
CA SER A 380 -21.49 24.14 4.70
C SER A 380 -19.97 24.27 4.94
N PRO A 381 -19.53 25.14 5.86
CA PRO A 381 -18.12 25.28 6.17
C PRO A 381 -17.59 23.96 6.74
N VAL A 382 -16.39 23.58 6.31
CA VAL A 382 -15.71 22.39 6.79
C VAL A 382 -15.17 22.63 8.20
N SER A 383 -15.73 21.95 9.17
CA SER A 383 -15.34 22.09 10.58
C SER A 383 -14.02 21.37 10.94
N HIS A 384 -13.45 20.59 10.00
CA HIS A 384 -12.32 19.68 10.28
C HIS A 384 -10.98 20.14 9.70
N LEU A 385 -10.89 21.35 9.15
CA LEU A 385 -9.62 21.90 8.62
C LEU A 385 -8.50 21.91 9.68
N GLY A 386 -8.84 22.09 10.96
CA GLY A 386 -7.88 22.03 12.06
C GLY A 386 -7.08 20.74 12.13
N ALA A 387 -7.67 19.59 11.74
CA ALA A 387 -6.96 18.32 11.70
C ALA A 387 -5.81 18.29 10.68
N LEU A 388 -5.85 19.15 9.66
CA LEU A 388 -4.79 19.29 8.66
C LEU A 388 -3.72 20.31 9.05
N THR A 389 -4.07 21.28 9.89
CA THR A 389 -3.19 22.40 10.25
C THR A 389 -2.43 22.17 11.55
N ASP A 390 -2.83 21.20 12.39
CA ASP A 390 -2.13 20.85 13.61
C ASP A 390 -0.74 20.26 13.27
N GLY A 391 0.28 21.13 13.26
CA GLY A 391 1.66 20.77 13.03
C GLY A 391 2.31 21.37 11.76
N VAL A 392 1.70 22.43 11.19
CA VAL A 392 2.35 23.27 10.19
C VAL A 392 3.10 24.41 10.88
#